data_95f89de9c1befa3db463c1573f2506fd
#
_entry.id   95f89de9c1befa3db463c1573f2506fd
#
_cell.length_a   1.000
_cell.length_b   1.000
_cell.length_c   1.000
_cell.angle_alpha   90.00
_cell.angle_beta   90.00
_cell.angle_gamma   90.00
#
_symmetry.space_group_name_H-M   'P 1'
#
loop_
_entity.id
_entity.type
_entity.pdbx_description
1 polymer ?
#
loop_
_entity_poly.entity_id
_entity_poly.type
_entity_poly.pdbx_seq_one_letter_code
_entity_poly.pdbx_strand_id
1 'polypeptide(L)'
;MSKRSLPQHYLNRELGLLEFNRRVLAQAVDVSVPLLERLRFLCIVSSNLDEFFEIRVAGLKAQIEVGTDIPGPDGQLPSRVFKEVSRIAHELVASQYRLWNDDLLPALEKLALPHWLYPSFASDQ
;
A
#
# COMPACT_ATOMS: atom_id res chain seq x y z
N MET A 1 11.49 11.24 27.89
CA MET A 1 10.82 11.33 27.05
C MET A 1 11.08 10.64 25.85
N SER A 2 12.00 10.84 25.25
CA SER A 2 12.15 10.21 24.01
C SER A 2 12.27 8.72 24.12
N LYS A 3 12.83 8.20 25.19
CA LYS A 3 12.98 6.84 25.25
C LYS A 3 11.71 6.12 25.32
N ARG A 4 10.78 6.65 26.02
CA ARG A 4 9.59 5.95 26.18
C ARG A 4 8.95 5.69 24.84
N SER A 5 9.26 6.44 23.89
CA SER A 5 8.55 6.32 22.67
C SER A 5 9.18 5.40 21.68
N LEU A 6 10.33 4.83 21.94
CA LEU A 6 11.00 4.07 20.93
C LEU A 6 10.22 2.88 20.35
N PRO A 7 9.80 1.89 21.13
CA PRO A 7 9.08 0.77 20.55
C PRO A 7 7.72 1.16 20.08
N GLN A 8 7.01 1.96 20.85
CA GLN A 8 5.71 2.40 20.43
C GLN A 8 5.77 3.29 19.23
N HIS A 9 6.82 4.09 19.13
CA HIS A 9 7.01 4.91 17.97
C HIS A 9 7.22 4.08 16.71
N TYR A 10 7.92 2.98 16.81
CA TYR A 10 8.11 2.14 15.65
C TYR A 10 6.79 1.60 15.16
N LEU A 11 6.01 1.03 16.06
CA LEU A 11 4.72 0.50 15.68
C LEU A 11 3.83 1.60 15.14
N ASN A 12 3.77 2.73 15.82
CA ASN A 12 2.94 3.84 15.38
C ASN A 12 3.38 4.41 14.06
N ARG A 13 4.68 4.43 13.83
CA ARG A 13 5.19 4.94 12.57
C ARG A 13 4.79 4.05 11.40
N GLU A 14 4.93 2.73 11.57
CA GLU A 14 4.55 1.82 10.52
C GLU A 14 3.06 1.89 10.25
N LEU A 15 2.26 1.87 11.30
CA LEU A 15 0.82 1.97 11.14
C LEU A 15 0.42 3.32 10.59
N GLY A 16 1.13 4.38 10.98
CA GLY A 16 0.84 5.70 10.45
C GLY A 16 1.09 5.81 8.97
N LEU A 17 2.17 5.18 8.49
CA LEU A 17 2.47 5.16 7.06
C LEU A 17 1.39 4.40 6.31
N LEU A 18 0.95 3.28 6.85
CA LEU A 18 -0.09 2.50 6.21
C LEU A 18 -1.42 3.25 6.22
N GLU A 19 -1.71 3.94 7.30
CA GLU A 19 -2.93 4.72 7.39
C GLU A 19 -2.92 5.88 6.41
N PHE A 20 -1.77 6.54 6.26
CA PHE A 20 -1.63 7.58 5.26
C PHE A 20 -1.93 7.04 3.87
N ASN A 21 -1.36 5.91 3.54
CA ASN A 21 -1.58 5.30 2.24
C ASN A 21 -3.02 4.87 2.05
N ARG A 22 -3.67 4.45 3.11
CA ARG A 22 -5.07 4.08 3.04
C ARG A 22 -5.92 5.29 2.69
N ARG A 23 -5.59 6.45 3.27
CA ARG A 23 -6.32 7.66 2.97
C ARG A 23 -6.09 8.14 1.55
N VAL A 24 -4.85 7.99 1.05
CA VAL A 24 -4.58 8.35 -0.33
C VAL A 24 -5.33 7.40 -1.27
N LEU A 25 -5.34 6.12 -0.94
CA LEU A 25 -6.07 5.16 -1.76
C LEU A 25 -7.57 5.47 -1.77
N ALA A 26 -8.10 5.92 -0.65
CA ALA A 26 -9.51 6.28 -0.60
C ALA A 26 -9.84 7.40 -1.58
N GLN A 27 -8.91 8.31 -1.81
CA GLN A 27 -9.13 9.34 -2.81
C GLN A 27 -9.09 8.79 -4.22
N ALA A 28 -8.29 7.75 -4.44
CA ALA A 28 -8.27 7.10 -5.74
C ALA A 28 -9.56 6.34 -6.00
N VAL A 29 -10.24 5.90 -4.95
CA VAL A 29 -11.52 5.20 -5.08
C VAL A 29 -12.67 6.16 -5.33
N ASP A 30 -12.56 7.40 -4.89
CA ASP A 30 -13.63 8.38 -4.94
C ASP A 30 -13.93 8.79 -6.37
N VAL A 31 -15.09 8.40 -6.88
CA VAL A 31 -15.44 8.66 -8.27
C VAL A 31 -15.67 10.14 -8.56
N SER A 32 -15.82 10.96 -7.55
CA SER A 32 -15.98 12.39 -7.77
C SER A 32 -14.65 13.08 -8.05
N VAL A 33 -13.54 12.39 -7.84
CA VAL A 33 -12.22 12.92 -8.15
C VAL A 33 -11.95 12.68 -9.63
N PRO A 34 -11.33 13.63 -10.35
CA PRO A 34 -11.04 13.41 -11.76
C PRO A 34 -10.20 12.15 -11.99
N LEU A 35 -10.48 11.47 -13.07
CA LEU A 35 -9.89 10.16 -13.34
C LEU A 35 -8.38 10.17 -13.31
N LEU A 36 -7.75 11.15 -13.94
CA LEU A 36 -6.29 11.18 -13.96
C LEU A 36 -5.71 11.45 -12.58
N GLU A 37 -6.42 12.21 -11.76
CA GLU A 37 -5.99 12.38 -10.37
C GLU A 37 -6.13 11.11 -9.58
N ARG A 38 -7.19 10.35 -9.83
CA ARG A 38 -7.37 9.06 -9.18
C ARG A 38 -6.22 8.13 -9.53
N LEU A 39 -5.83 8.12 -10.79
CA LEU A 39 -4.70 7.31 -11.22
C LEU A 39 -3.43 7.75 -10.53
N ARG A 40 -3.24 9.05 -10.39
CA ARG A 40 -2.07 9.59 -9.73
C ARG A 40 -2.00 9.15 -8.28
N PHE A 41 -3.14 9.21 -7.57
CA PHE A 41 -3.18 8.75 -6.19
C PHE A 41 -2.85 7.26 -6.10
N LEU A 42 -3.34 6.47 -7.03
CA LEU A 42 -3.02 5.05 -7.05
C LEU A 42 -1.53 4.82 -7.24
N CYS A 43 -0.90 5.59 -8.12
CA CYS A 43 0.53 5.47 -8.36
C CYS A 43 1.33 5.85 -7.12
N ILE A 44 0.88 6.87 -6.39
CA ILE A 44 1.54 7.27 -5.16
C ILE A 44 1.49 6.14 -4.14
N VAL A 45 0.32 5.54 -3.97
CA VAL A 45 0.17 4.44 -3.03
C VAL A 45 1.05 3.27 -3.44
N SER A 46 1.06 2.95 -4.73
CA SER A 46 1.85 1.84 -5.23
C SER A 46 3.33 2.05 -4.94
N SER A 47 3.83 3.24 -5.22
CA SER A 47 5.23 3.56 -4.98
C SER A 47 5.56 3.51 -3.49
N ASN A 48 4.66 4.05 -2.67
CA ASN A 48 4.89 4.06 -1.23
C ASN A 48 4.88 2.66 -0.64
N LEU A 49 4.00 1.80 -1.14
CA LEU A 49 3.95 0.42 -0.64
C LEU A 49 5.15 -0.39 -1.08
N ASP A 50 5.63 -0.16 -2.30
CA ASP A 50 6.84 -0.83 -2.75
C ASP A 50 8.01 -0.50 -1.83
N GLU A 51 8.16 0.76 -1.50
CA GLU A 51 9.24 1.18 -0.61
C GLU A 51 9.01 0.62 0.79
N PHE A 52 7.77 0.60 1.24
CA PHE A 52 7.43 0.07 2.55
C PHE A 52 7.86 -1.39 2.67
N PHE A 53 7.52 -2.21 1.68
CA PHE A 53 7.91 -3.61 1.71
C PHE A 53 9.42 -3.76 1.60
N GLU A 54 10.03 -2.97 0.76
CA GLU A 54 11.45 -3.11 0.52
C GLU A 54 12.29 -2.73 1.72
N ILE A 55 11.89 -1.73 2.46
CA ILE A 55 12.71 -1.20 3.53
C ILE A 55 12.22 -1.62 4.90
N ARG A 56 10.93 -1.42 5.16
CA ARG A 56 10.44 -1.62 6.52
C ARG A 56 10.09 -3.05 6.84
N VAL A 57 9.37 -3.69 5.94
CA VAL A 57 8.98 -5.08 6.17
C VAL A 57 10.22 -5.97 6.11
N ALA A 58 11.09 -5.71 5.15
CA ALA A 58 12.32 -6.48 5.04
C ALA A 58 13.20 -6.29 6.26
N GLY A 59 13.24 -5.09 6.81
CA GLY A 59 13.99 -4.83 8.03
C GLY A 59 13.48 -5.60 9.22
N LEU A 60 12.16 -5.66 9.38
CA LEU A 60 11.56 -6.43 10.46
C LEU A 60 11.84 -7.92 10.29
N LYS A 61 11.75 -8.40 9.05
CA LYS A 61 12.00 -9.79 8.77
C LYS A 61 13.44 -10.16 9.07
N ALA A 62 14.38 -9.30 8.67
CA ALA A 62 15.79 -9.54 8.96
C ALA A 62 16.04 -9.58 10.44
N GLN A 63 15.39 -8.71 11.19
CA GLN A 63 15.54 -8.67 12.63
C GLN A 63 15.07 -9.97 13.27
N ILE A 64 13.97 -10.51 12.79
CA ILE A 64 13.47 -11.79 13.28
C ILE A 64 14.44 -12.91 12.96
N GLU A 65 14.98 -12.89 11.75
CA GLU A 65 15.84 -13.97 11.28
C GLU A 65 17.16 -14.02 12.02
N VAL A 66 17.66 -12.89 12.48
CA VAL A 66 18.91 -12.93 13.23
C VAL A 66 18.71 -13.21 14.70
N GLY A 67 17.48 -13.54 15.10
CA GLY A 67 17.23 -13.96 16.47
C GLY A 67 17.07 -12.84 17.45
N THR A 68 16.77 -11.65 16.99
CA THR A 68 16.55 -10.53 17.90
C THR A 68 15.06 -10.31 18.15
N ASP A 69 14.30 -11.39 18.15
CA ASP A 69 12.87 -11.32 18.37
C ASP A 69 12.60 -11.28 19.88
N ILE A 70 12.95 -10.17 20.48
CA ILE A 70 12.83 -9.96 21.91
C ILE A 70 11.80 -8.88 22.15
N PRO A 71 10.91 -9.06 23.13
CA PRO A 71 9.90 -8.03 23.41
C PRO A 71 10.57 -6.72 23.78
N GLY A 72 10.05 -5.64 23.20
CA GLY A 72 10.51 -4.33 23.59
C GLY A 72 9.91 -3.91 24.92
N PRO A 73 10.20 -2.69 25.34
CA PRO A 73 9.65 -2.20 26.61
C PRO A 73 8.13 -2.18 26.64
N ASP A 74 7.48 -2.13 25.47
CA ASP A 74 6.03 -2.15 25.42
C ASP A 74 5.48 -3.56 25.30
N GLY A 75 6.33 -4.57 25.35
CA GLY A 75 5.91 -5.95 25.28
C GLY A 75 5.65 -6.46 23.88
N GLN A 76 5.89 -5.67 22.86
CA GLN A 76 5.64 -6.09 21.48
C GLN A 76 6.84 -6.83 20.92
N LEU A 77 6.59 -7.98 20.33
CA LEU A 77 7.62 -8.73 19.66
C LEU A 77 7.74 -8.25 18.22
N PRO A 78 8.95 -8.19 17.67
CA PRO A 78 9.10 -7.84 16.26
C PRO A 78 8.30 -8.75 15.35
N SER A 79 8.21 -10.03 15.68
CA SER A 79 7.43 -10.94 14.85
C SER A 79 5.95 -10.58 14.84
N ARG A 80 5.44 -10.11 15.97
CA ARG A 80 4.06 -9.71 16.07
C ARG A 80 3.80 -8.44 15.26
N VAL A 81 4.71 -7.48 15.37
CA VAL A 81 4.61 -6.25 14.60
C VAL A 81 4.68 -6.58 13.11
N PHE A 82 5.59 -7.48 12.73
CA PHE A 82 5.72 -7.89 11.36
C PHE A 82 4.42 -8.49 10.82
N LYS A 83 3.78 -9.35 11.59
CA LYS A 83 2.54 -9.96 11.17
C LYS A 83 1.44 -8.92 10.94
N GLU A 84 1.29 -8.01 11.89
CA GLU A 84 0.22 -7.03 11.80
C GLU A 84 0.45 -6.06 10.66
N VAL A 85 1.68 -5.57 10.54
CA VAL A 85 2.04 -4.63 9.49
C VAL A 85 1.90 -5.29 8.13
N SER A 86 2.36 -6.52 8.02
CA SER A 86 2.31 -7.25 6.76
C SER A 86 0.86 -7.51 6.35
N ARG A 87 0.00 -7.84 7.30
CA ARG A 87 -1.40 -8.08 7.00
C ARG A 87 -2.07 -6.83 6.44
N ILE A 88 -1.85 -5.70 7.09
CA ILE A 88 -2.47 -4.45 6.65
C ILE A 88 -1.93 -4.04 5.28
N ALA A 89 -0.62 -4.17 5.10
CA ALA A 89 -0.02 -3.79 3.83
C ALA A 89 -0.52 -4.65 2.69
N HIS A 90 -0.69 -5.95 2.93
CA HIS A 90 -1.22 -6.83 1.89
C HIS A 90 -2.67 -6.52 1.57
N GLU A 91 -3.45 -6.10 2.56
CA GLU A 91 -4.81 -5.67 2.29
C GLU A 91 -4.85 -4.44 1.39
N LEU A 92 -3.92 -3.52 1.61
CA LEU A 92 -3.84 -2.34 0.76
C LEU A 92 -3.45 -2.71 -0.66
N VAL A 93 -2.52 -3.64 -0.82
CA VAL A 93 -2.12 -4.09 -2.14
C VAL A 93 -3.31 -4.72 -2.86
N ALA A 94 -4.07 -5.55 -2.15
CA ALA A 94 -5.24 -6.17 -2.75
C ALA A 94 -6.26 -5.11 -3.19
N SER A 95 -6.44 -4.08 -2.38
CA SER A 95 -7.35 -2.99 -2.73
C SER A 95 -6.86 -2.23 -3.96
N GLN A 96 -5.55 -2.05 -4.10
CA GLN A 96 -4.99 -1.41 -5.27
C GLN A 96 -5.31 -2.19 -6.53
N TYR A 97 -5.12 -3.50 -6.48
CA TYR A 97 -5.38 -4.32 -7.64
C TYR A 97 -6.84 -4.31 -8.02
N ARG A 98 -7.73 -4.36 -7.04
CA ARG A 98 -9.15 -4.30 -7.32
C ARG A 98 -9.53 -2.97 -7.95
N LEU A 99 -9.02 -1.88 -7.40
CA LEU A 99 -9.32 -0.57 -7.94
C LEU A 99 -8.82 -0.45 -9.37
N TRP A 100 -7.62 -0.91 -9.63
CA TRP A 100 -7.05 -0.82 -10.96
C TRP A 100 -7.84 -1.66 -11.94
N ASN A 101 -8.05 -2.93 -11.62
CA ASN A 101 -8.67 -3.85 -12.56
C ASN A 101 -10.15 -3.59 -12.79
N ASP A 102 -10.87 -3.22 -11.72
CA ASP A 102 -12.32 -3.14 -11.81
C ASP A 102 -12.83 -1.76 -12.11
N ASP A 103 -12.01 -0.73 -11.91
CA ASP A 103 -12.48 0.65 -12.02
C ASP A 103 -11.62 1.49 -12.94
N LEU A 104 -10.35 1.68 -12.59
CA LEU A 104 -9.53 2.64 -13.30
C LEU A 104 -9.16 2.20 -14.71
N LEU A 105 -8.75 0.96 -14.87
CA LEU A 105 -8.37 0.49 -16.18
C LEU A 105 -9.54 0.55 -17.16
N PRO A 106 -10.72 0.03 -16.81
CA PRO A 106 -11.86 0.16 -17.73
C PRO A 106 -12.21 1.60 -18.04
N ALA A 107 -12.11 2.49 -17.06
CA ALA A 107 -12.43 3.89 -17.29
C ALA A 107 -11.41 4.55 -18.21
N LEU A 108 -10.15 4.20 -18.05
CA LEU A 108 -9.11 4.74 -18.89
C LEU A 108 -9.25 4.24 -20.33
N GLU A 109 -9.59 2.98 -20.47
CA GLU A 109 -9.79 2.42 -21.79
C GLU A 109 -10.91 3.11 -22.55
N LYS A 110 -11.95 3.46 -21.84
CA LYS A 110 -13.05 4.17 -22.46
C LYS A 110 -12.68 5.57 -22.91
N LEU A 111 -11.89 6.25 -22.07
CA LEU A 111 -11.59 7.63 -22.34
C LEU A 111 -10.40 7.85 -23.22
N ALA A 112 -9.35 7.15 -22.90
CA ALA A 112 -8.05 7.53 -23.41
C ALA A 112 -7.80 7.12 -24.83
N LEU A 113 -8.27 5.98 -25.25
CA LEU A 113 -7.85 5.46 -26.54
C LEU A 113 -9.05 5.17 -27.40
N PRO A 114 -9.13 5.84 -28.53
CA PRO A 114 -10.21 5.55 -29.48
C PRO A 114 -10.16 4.11 -29.90
N HIS A 115 -11.33 3.56 -30.09
CA HIS A 115 -11.49 2.20 -30.49
C HIS A 115 -10.64 1.82 -31.70
N TRP A 116 -10.53 2.71 -32.65
CA TRP A 116 -9.83 2.42 -33.88
C TRP A 116 -8.32 2.35 -33.73
N LEU A 117 -7.79 2.80 -32.64
CA LEU A 117 -6.34 2.77 -32.44
C LEU A 117 -5.81 1.38 -32.19
N TYR A 118 -6.61 0.49 -31.61
CA TYR A 118 -6.19 -0.89 -31.49
C TYR A 118 -7.41 -1.79 -31.59
N PRO A 119 -7.80 -1.98 -32.81
CA PRO A 119 -8.98 -2.78 -33.05
C PRO A 119 -8.85 -4.22 -32.61
N SER A 120 -7.64 -4.78 -32.69
CA SER A 120 -7.48 -6.16 -32.24
C SER A 120 -7.70 -6.29 -30.75
N PHE A 121 -7.35 -5.25 -30.02
CA PHE A 121 -7.58 -5.21 -28.60
C PHE A 121 -9.07 -5.25 -28.33
N ALA A 122 -9.81 -4.46 -29.08
CA ALA A 122 -11.24 -4.38 -28.93
C ALA A 122 -11.91 -5.69 -29.31
N SER A 123 -11.41 -6.36 -30.30
CA SER A 123 -12.04 -7.59 -30.75
C SER A 123 -11.80 -8.74 -29.78
N ASP A 124 -10.79 -8.64 -28.97
CA ASP A 124 -10.53 -9.68 -27.98
C ASP A 124 -11.44 -9.57 -26.78
N GLN A 125 -12.12 -8.48 -26.63
CA GLN A 125 -13.02 -8.31 -25.51
C GLN A 125 -14.39 -8.95 -25.80
#